data_9554ec7e0ed42e9d9f1a3e6205e2aa65
#
_entry.id   9554ec7e0ed42e9d9f1a3e6205e2aa65
#
_cell.length_a   1.000
_cell.length_b   1.000
_cell.length_c   1.000
_cell.angle_alpha   90.00
_cell.angle_beta   90.00
_cell.angle_gamma   90.00
#
_symmetry.space_group_name_H-M   'P 1'
#
loop_
_entity.id
_entity.type
_entity.pdbx_description
1 polymer ?
#
loop_
_entity_poly.entity_id
_entity_poly.type
_entity_poly.pdbx_seq_one_letter_code
_entity_poly.pdbx_strand_id
1 'polypeptide(L)'
;NRRQIILKGGKGGLGNQHFATATMQVPKYAQPGQPAKELYVDLELKVIADVGLVGFPNVGKSTFLSRVTNAQPKIANYHFTTLNPNLGVVDLPDANGFVIADIPGLIEGASEGVGLGHQFLRHIERTKLMIHVVDAAGTEGRDPVDDIYKINNELKAYNADIANRPQVIAANKIDAIFTDDDPVQRLKDEFEPQGVKVFPISGVTGQGIKELLYYVSNELQHLEQDTIVFEQEYFPEEEIPMNDLPYTVEKEDDMYVVEGPKIEKMLGYTNLDSERGFAFFQKFLKDSGILEQLEEA
;
A
#
# COMPACT_ATOMS: atom_id res chain seq x y z
N ASN A 1 0.64 15.71 -0.62
CA ASN A 1 1.09 15.32 -1.97
C ASN A 1 2.60 15.56 -2.10
N ARG A 2 3.41 14.54 -1.90
CA ARG A 2 4.86 14.58 -2.18
C ARG A 2 5.08 14.04 -3.60
N ARG A 3 5.88 14.75 -4.38
CA ARG A 3 6.39 14.25 -5.67
C ARG A 3 7.73 13.58 -5.40
N GLN A 4 7.88 12.36 -5.87
CA GLN A 4 9.13 11.61 -5.79
C GLN A 4 9.56 11.25 -7.22
N ILE A 5 10.83 11.45 -7.52
CA ILE A 5 11.41 11.04 -8.80
C ILE A 5 11.91 9.61 -8.61
N ILE A 6 11.27 8.67 -9.30
CA ILE A 6 11.64 7.26 -9.24
C ILE A 6 12.77 6.97 -10.24
N LEU A 7 12.76 7.64 -11.40
CA LEU A 7 13.74 7.44 -12.46
C LEU A 7 14.10 8.79 -13.10
N LYS A 8 15.38 8.99 -13.34
CA LYS A 8 15.89 10.14 -14.09
C LYS A 8 16.02 9.76 -15.55
N GLY A 9 15.71 10.70 -16.45
CA GLY A 9 15.97 10.55 -17.88
C GLY A 9 17.46 10.45 -18.18
N GLY A 10 17.78 9.88 -19.34
CA GLY A 10 19.16 9.82 -19.83
C GLY A 10 19.76 11.22 -20.05
N LYS A 11 21.08 11.31 -19.97
CA LYS A 11 21.80 12.57 -20.22
C LYS A 11 21.81 12.89 -21.70
N GLY A 12 21.45 14.12 -22.06
CA GLY A 12 21.51 14.60 -23.44
C GLY A 12 22.97 14.62 -23.97
N GLY A 13 23.13 14.38 -25.26
CA GLY A 13 24.40 14.46 -25.94
C GLY A 13 24.87 15.90 -26.10
N LEU A 14 26.13 16.07 -26.49
CA LEU A 14 26.72 17.35 -26.81
C LEU A 14 26.82 17.53 -28.34
N GLY A 15 26.21 18.58 -28.86
CA GLY A 15 26.30 18.93 -30.28
C GLY A 15 27.71 19.35 -30.68
N ASN A 16 27.97 19.38 -31.99
CA ASN A 16 29.26 19.74 -32.56
C ASN A 16 29.79 21.10 -32.09
N GLN A 17 28.96 22.06 -31.76
CA GLN A 17 29.31 23.35 -31.24
C GLN A 17 30.20 23.28 -29.99
N HIS A 18 29.97 22.28 -29.13
CA HIS A 18 30.74 22.09 -27.89
C HIS A 18 32.16 21.59 -28.11
N PHE A 19 32.46 21.13 -29.33
CA PHE A 19 33.78 20.60 -29.71
C PHE A 19 34.55 21.55 -30.63
N ALA A 20 34.05 22.78 -30.85
CA ALA A 20 34.72 23.79 -31.61
C ALA A 20 35.96 24.28 -30.85
N THR A 21 37.10 24.38 -31.57
CA THR A 21 38.38 24.92 -31.09
C THR A 21 38.87 26.00 -32.02
N ALA A 22 39.89 26.76 -31.61
CA ALA A 22 40.46 27.80 -32.43
C ALA A 22 40.99 27.28 -33.78
N THR A 23 41.45 26.04 -33.83
CA THR A 23 41.98 25.37 -35.03
C THR A 23 40.92 24.56 -35.79
N MET A 24 39.77 24.26 -35.17
CA MET A 24 38.65 23.51 -35.76
C MET A 24 37.33 24.21 -35.39
N GLN A 25 36.95 25.19 -36.19
CA GLN A 25 35.77 26.00 -35.92
C GLN A 25 34.44 25.31 -36.23
N VAL A 26 34.45 24.31 -37.14
CA VAL A 26 33.25 23.55 -37.53
C VAL A 26 33.53 22.01 -37.41
N PRO A 27 33.51 21.45 -36.21
CA PRO A 27 33.66 20.01 -36.04
C PRO A 27 32.46 19.27 -36.69
N LYS A 28 32.76 18.13 -37.36
CA LYS A 28 31.72 17.28 -37.97
C LYS A 28 31.29 16.11 -37.09
N TYR A 29 31.55 16.20 -35.80
CA TYR A 29 31.19 15.15 -34.82
C TYR A 29 30.43 15.74 -33.64
N ALA A 30 29.63 14.93 -33.02
CA ALA A 30 28.84 15.21 -31.82
C ALA A 30 28.93 14.01 -30.90
N GLN A 31 28.67 14.25 -29.62
CA GLN A 31 28.55 13.19 -28.64
C GLN A 31 27.09 12.75 -28.58
N PRO A 32 26.80 11.44 -28.72
CA PRO A 32 25.43 10.94 -28.54
C PRO A 32 24.95 11.13 -27.11
N GLY A 33 23.64 11.16 -26.93
CA GLY A 33 22.99 11.11 -25.61
C GLY A 33 23.04 9.72 -25.04
N GLN A 34 22.84 9.65 -23.72
CA GLN A 34 22.71 8.35 -23.03
C GLN A 34 21.26 7.86 -23.05
N PRO A 35 21.03 6.58 -23.28
CA PRO A 35 19.69 6.02 -23.18
C PRO A 35 19.16 6.16 -21.75
N ALA A 36 17.85 6.37 -21.62
CA ALA A 36 17.19 6.31 -20.33
C ALA A 36 17.08 4.86 -19.86
N LYS A 37 17.11 4.65 -18.54
CA LYS A 37 16.74 3.36 -17.96
C LYS A 37 15.21 3.17 -18.06
N GLU A 38 14.76 1.98 -18.30
CA GLU A 38 13.34 1.59 -18.26
C GLU A 38 13.11 0.73 -17.03
N LEU A 39 12.03 1.05 -16.29
CA LEU A 39 11.60 0.27 -15.13
C LEU A 39 10.13 -0.13 -15.30
N TYR A 40 9.85 -1.38 -15.04
CA TYR A 40 8.49 -1.84 -14.83
C TYR A 40 8.16 -1.69 -13.34
N VAL A 41 7.07 -1.02 -13.04
CA VAL A 41 6.69 -0.69 -11.65
C VAL A 41 5.28 -1.21 -11.41
N ASP A 42 5.12 -2.02 -10.40
CA ASP A 42 3.83 -2.41 -9.89
C ASP A 42 3.37 -1.40 -8.85
N LEU A 43 2.22 -0.76 -9.10
CA LEU A 43 1.64 0.19 -8.16
C LEU A 43 0.59 -0.49 -7.31
N GLU A 44 0.86 -0.61 -6.02
CA GLU A 44 -0.07 -1.15 -5.05
C GLU A 44 -0.67 -0.04 -4.17
N LEU A 45 -2.01 0.09 -4.20
CA LEU A 45 -2.71 1.01 -3.31
C LEU A 45 -2.88 0.35 -1.93
N LYS A 46 -2.11 0.81 -0.94
CA LYS A 46 -2.10 0.22 0.40
C LYS A 46 -3.25 0.66 1.32
N VAL A 47 -4.05 1.65 0.96
CA VAL A 47 -5.22 2.09 1.75
C VAL A 47 -6.47 1.39 1.26
N ILE A 48 -7.13 0.62 2.14
CA ILE A 48 -8.29 -0.19 1.77
C ILE A 48 -9.59 0.47 2.20
N ALA A 49 -9.68 0.93 3.45
CA ALA A 49 -10.86 1.57 4.01
C ALA A 49 -10.50 2.48 5.19
N ASP A 50 -11.36 3.48 5.44
CA ASP A 50 -11.26 4.33 6.62
C ASP A 50 -11.80 3.62 7.87
N VAL A 51 -12.85 2.81 7.68
CA VAL A 51 -13.59 2.13 8.74
C VAL A 51 -13.63 0.62 8.49
N GLY A 52 -13.31 -0.16 9.52
CA GLY A 52 -13.46 -1.62 9.50
C GLY A 52 -14.73 -2.07 10.22
N LEU A 53 -15.52 -2.97 9.63
CA LEU A 53 -16.60 -3.66 10.33
C LEU A 53 -16.05 -4.93 10.97
N VAL A 54 -16.26 -5.07 12.26
CA VAL A 54 -15.90 -6.27 13.02
C VAL A 54 -17.13 -6.82 13.73
N GLY A 55 -17.17 -8.11 13.98
CA GLY A 55 -18.30 -8.77 14.63
C GLY A 55 -18.41 -10.23 14.22
N PHE A 56 -19.10 -11.02 15.03
CA PHE A 56 -19.36 -12.43 14.75
C PHE A 56 -20.16 -12.67 13.45
N PRO A 57 -20.19 -13.88 12.91
CA PRO A 57 -21.11 -14.24 11.83
C PRO A 57 -22.56 -13.97 12.21
N ASN A 58 -23.41 -13.69 11.24
CA ASN A 58 -24.85 -13.50 11.36
C ASN A 58 -25.32 -12.32 12.23
N VAL A 59 -24.40 -11.47 12.73
CA VAL A 59 -24.78 -10.22 13.45
C VAL A 59 -25.31 -9.14 12.51
N GLY A 60 -25.21 -9.33 11.19
CA GLY A 60 -25.76 -8.44 10.17
C GLY A 60 -24.77 -7.45 9.56
N LYS A 61 -23.45 -7.71 9.59
CA LYS A 61 -22.41 -6.83 8.96
C LYS A 61 -22.68 -6.58 7.50
N SER A 62 -22.88 -7.64 6.71
CA SER A 62 -23.10 -7.51 5.27
C SER A 62 -24.44 -6.81 4.94
N THR A 63 -25.48 -7.03 5.77
CA THR A 63 -26.75 -6.32 5.65
C THR A 63 -26.57 -4.83 5.93
N PHE A 64 -25.85 -4.50 6.99
CA PHE A 64 -25.49 -3.12 7.32
C PHE A 64 -24.71 -2.48 6.17
N LEU A 65 -23.64 -3.13 5.68
CA LEU A 65 -22.83 -2.62 4.58
C LEU A 65 -23.68 -2.35 3.33
N SER A 66 -24.53 -3.31 2.93
CA SER A 66 -25.42 -3.13 1.78
C SER A 66 -26.40 -1.97 1.95
N ARG A 67 -26.79 -1.66 3.17
CA ARG A 67 -27.74 -0.59 3.48
C ARG A 67 -27.12 0.79 3.45
N VAL A 68 -25.86 0.92 3.84
CA VAL A 68 -25.17 2.21 3.99
C VAL A 68 -24.42 2.63 2.73
N THR A 69 -24.29 1.74 1.76
CA THR A 69 -23.57 2.01 0.51
C THR A 69 -24.53 2.36 -0.63
N ASN A 70 -24.20 3.40 -1.41
CA ASN A 70 -25.00 3.85 -2.56
C ASN A 70 -24.91 2.92 -3.77
N ALA A 71 -23.89 2.07 -3.84
CA ALA A 71 -23.69 1.05 -4.87
C ALA A 71 -23.57 -0.31 -4.22
N GLN A 72 -23.85 -1.38 -4.97
CA GLN A 72 -23.58 -2.73 -4.47
C GLN A 72 -22.13 -2.82 -3.97
N PRO A 73 -21.90 -3.37 -2.76
CA PRO A 73 -20.56 -3.58 -2.25
C PRO A 73 -19.70 -4.30 -3.28
N LYS A 74 -18.53 -3.75 -3.57
CA LYS A 74 -17.61 -4.37 -4.51
C LYS A 74 -16.71 -5.33 -3.76
N ILE A 75 -16.65 -6.57 -4.24
CA ILE A 75 -15.64 -7.53 -3.82
C ILE A 75 -14.32 -7.05 -4.43
N ALA A 76 -13.38 -6.68 -3.58
CA ALA A 76 -12.07 -6.26 -4.04
C ALA A 76 -11.13 -7.46 -4.10
N ASN A 77 -10.74 -7.83 -5.32
CA ASN A 77 -9.74 -8.89 -5.55
C ASN A 77 -8.34 -8.30 -5.39
N TYR A 78 -7.78 -8.40 -4.21
CA TYR A 78 -6.38 -8.05 -4.00
C TYR A 78 -5.52 -9.29 -4.20
N HIS A 79 -4.49 -9.21 -5.05
CA HIS A 79 -3.59 -10.34 -5.37
C HIS A 79 -2.85 -10.92 -4.16
N PHE A 80 -2.88 -10.21 -3.05
CA PHE A 80 -2.20 -10.58 -1.80
C PHE A 80 -3.16 -11.05 -0.69
N THR A 81 -4.46 -11.29 -1.01
CA THR A 81 -5.45 -11.76 -0.01
C THR A 81 -6.11 -13.05 -0.44
N THR A 82 -6.19 -13.99 0.48
CA THR A 82 -6.99 -15.22 0.30
C THR A 82 -8.48 -15.00 0.55
N LEU A 83 -8.84 -13.89 1.25
CA LEU A 83 -10.20 -13.45 1.51
C LEU A 83 -10.37 -12.04 0.93
N ASN A 84 -11.39 -11.88 0.10
CA ASN A 84 -11.70 -10.60 -0.52
C ASN A 84 -12.63 -9.80 0.39
N PRO A 85 -12.23 -8.62 0.91
CA PRO A 85 -13.11 -7.77 1.69
C PRO A 85 -14.23 -7.19 0.81
N ASN A 86 -15.41 -7.09 1.37
CA ASN A 86 -16.50 -6.33 0.75
C ASN A 86 -16.32 -4.85 1.11
N LEU A 87 -16.11 -4.01 0.10
CA LEU A 87 -15.95 -2.58 0.29
C LEU A 87 -17.24 -1.84 -0.05
N GLY A 88 -17.56 -0.85 0.76
CA GLY A 88 -18.66 0.06 0.52
C GLY A 88 -18.24 1.51 0.69
N VAL A 89 -18.71 2.37 -0.21
CA VAL A 89 -18.53 3.82 -0.12
C VAL A 89 -19.78 4.41 0.50
N VAL A 90 -19.61 5.13 1.60
CA VAL A 90 -20.66 5.87 2.30
C VAL A 90 -20.58 7.32 1.86
N ASP A 91 -21.65 7.83 1.26
CA ASP A 91 -21.80 9.23 0.91
C ASP A 91 -22.81 9.88 1.86
N LEU A 92 -22.41 10.96 2.48
CA LEU A 92 -23.27 11.76 3.36
C LEU A 92 -23.48 13.14 2.75
N PRO A 93 -24.74 13.60 2.62
CA PRO A 93 -25.04 14.87 1.93
C PRO A 93 -24.34 16.09 2.53
N ASP A 94 -24.19 16.12 3.86
CA ASP A 94 -23.69 17.29 4.60
C ASP A 94 -22.39 16.97 5.40
N ALA A 95 -21.72 15.84 5.09
CA ALA A 95 -20.51 15.43 5.75
C ALA A 95 -19.54 14.73 4.78
N ASN A 96 -18.30 14.55 5.20
CA ASN A 96 -17.34 13.80 4.38
C ASN A 96 -17.73 12.34 4.29
N GLY A 97 -17.78 11.83 3.06
CA GLY A 97 -17.92 10.41 2.79
C GLY A 97 -16.67 9.64 3.22
N PHE A 98 -16.81 8.33 3.44
CA PHE A 98 -15.72 7.45 3.83
C PHE A 98 -15.94 6.04 3.29
N VAL A 99 -14.89 5.23 3.31
CA VAL A 99 -14.94 3.84 2.84
C VAL A 99 -15.02 2.90 4.03
N ILE A 100 -15.99 1.97 3.98
CA ILE A 100 -16.14 0.89 4.96
C ILE A 100 -15.71 -0.43 4.32
N ALA A 101 -14.95 -1.24 5.07
CA ALA A 101 -14.64 -2.62 4.72
C ALA A 101 -15.36 -3.59 5.67
N ASP A 102 -16.15 -4.51 5.12
CA ASP A 102 -16.60 -5.71 5.86
C ASP A 102 -15.44 -6.69 5.89
N ILE A 103 -15.03 -7.01 7.09
CA ILE A 103 -13.87 -7.83 7.37
C ILE A 103 -14.37 -9.21 7.78
N PRO A 104 -14.51 -10.17 6.83
CA PRO A 104 -14.89 -11.54 7.14
C PRO A 104 -13.73 -12.26 7.84
N GLY A 105 -14.01 -13.11 8.82
CA GLY A 105 -13.01 -14.06 9.34
C GLY A 105 -12.38 -13.77 10.70
N LEU A 106 -12.88 -12.79 11.48
CA LEU A 106 -12.67 -12.77 12.93
C LEU A 106 -13.59 -13.84 13.54
N ILE A 107 -13.15 -15.07 13.62
CA ILE A 107 -13.86 -16.20 14.21
C ILE A 107 -12.84 -17.06 14.96
N GLU A 108 -13.29 -17.67 16.06
CA GLU A 108 -12.59 -18.61 16.92
C GLU A 108 -11.47 -19.38 16.20
N GLY A 109 -10.23 -19.19 16.63
CA GLY A 109 -9.06 -19.91 16.12
C GLY A 109 -8.12 -19.13 15.20
N ALA A 110 -8.36 -17.85 14.91
CA ALA A 110 -7.42 -17.02 14.12
C ALA A 110 -6.07 -16.85 14.81
N SER A 111 -6.03 -16.91 16.14
CA SER A 111 -4.82 -16.88 16.96
C SER A 111 -4.07 -18.20 17.02
N GLU A 112 -4.69 -19.33 16.67
CA GLU A 112 -4.10 -20.68 16.76
C GLU A 112 -3.34 -21.14 15.51
N GLY A 113 -3.05 -20.24 14.58
CA GLY A 113 -2.04 -20.50 13.55
C GLY A 113 -2.51 -21.20 12.28
N VAL A 114 -3.80 -21.30 12.03
CA VAL A 114 -4.31 -21.76 10.73
C VAL A 114 -4.34 -20.57 9.76
N GLY A 115 -3.23 -20.33 9.13
CA GLY A 115 -2.87 -19.55 7.94
C GLY A 115 -3.70 -18.39 7.38
N LEU A 116 -4.93 -18.16 7.82
CA LEU A 116 -5.84 -17.14 7.27
C LEU A 116 -5.81 -15.80 8.04
N GLY A 117 -5.36 -15.81 9.29
CA GLY A 117 -5.42 -14.65 10.18
C GLY A 117 -4.44 -13.51 9.83
N HIS A 118 -3.19 -13.82 9.52
CA HIS A 118 -2.13 -12.82 9.39
C HIS A 118 -2.27 -11.88 8.18
N GLN A 119 -2.69 -12.40 7.03
CA GLN A 119 -2.85 -11.55 5.84
C GLN A 119 -4.08 -10.65 5.93
N PHE A 120 -5.11 -11.14 6.58
CA PHE A 120 -6.37 -10.48 6.81
C PHE A 120 -6.25 -9.29 7.79
N LEU A 121 -5.51 -9.48 8.86
CA LEU A 121 -5.32 -8.48 9.90
C LEU A 121 -4.46 -7.29 9.43
N ARG A 122 -3.63 -7.47 8.37
CA ARG A 122 -2.99 -6.35 7.67
C ARG A 122 -3.99 -5.35 7.06
N HIS A 123 -5.22 -5.76 6.80
CA HIS A 123 -6.26 -4.86 6.29
C HIS A 123 -6.87 -4.02 7.40
N ILE A 124 -7.04 -4.60 8.59
CA ILE A 124 -7.48 -3.86 9.78
C ILE A 124 -6.41 -2.84 10.20
N GLU A 125 -5.13 -3.19 10.10
CA GLU A 125 -4.01 -2.26 10.41
C GLU A 125 -4.10 -0.93 9.66
N ARG A 126 -4.92 -0.85 8.62
CA ARG A 126 -5.04 0.33 7.76
C ARG A 126 -6.35 1.08 7.92
N THR A 127 -7.24 0.61 8.77
CA THR A 127 -8.45 1.33 9.12
C THR A 127 -8.17 2.29 10.27
N LYS A 128 -8.85 3.43 10.29
CA LYS A 128 -8.68 4.47 11.32
C LYS A 128 -9.60 4.26 12.50
N LEU A 129 -10.78 3.68 12.24
CA LEU A 129 -11.84 3.46 13.20
C LEU A 129 -12.49 2.09 12.96
N MET A 130 -12.99 1.45 14.02
CA MET A 130 -13.73 0.21 13.92
C MET A 130 -15.19 0.38 14.34
N ILE A 131 -16.12 -0.18 13.56
CA ILE A 131 -17.51 -0.37 13.95
C ILE A 131 -17.69 -1.83 14.37
N HIS A 132 -17.93 -2.05 15.64
CA HIS A 132 -18.21 -3.35 16.19
C HIS A 132 -19.71 -3.64 16.10
N VAL A 133 -20.10 -4.49 15.17
CA VAL A 133 -21.51 -4.86 14.97
C VAL A 133 -21.84 -6.07 15.84
N VAL A 134 -22.85 -5.94 16.71
CA VAL A 134 -23.31 -7.01 17.58
C VAL A 134 -24.81 -7.24 17.41
N ASP A 135 -25.24 -8.46 17.66
CA ASP A 135 -26.66 -8.84 17.68
C ASP A 135 -27.28 -8.53 19.06
N ALA A 136 -27.89 -7.35 19.19
CA ALA A 136 -28.48 -6.92 20.44
C ALA A 136 -29.70 -7.77 20.85
N ALA A 137 -30.38 -8.40 19.89
CA ALA A 137 -31.50 -9.26 20.18
C ALA A 137 -31.11 -10.70 20.64
N GLY A 138 -29.80 -11.04 20.51
CA GLY A 138 -29.31 -12.37 20.91
C GLY A 138 -29.91 -13.49 20.10
N THR A 139 -30.27 -13.28 18.82
CA THR A 139 -30.97 -14.26 17.98
C THR A 139 -30.20 -15.56 17.79
N GLU A 140 -28.89 -15.56 17.97
CA GLU A 140 -28.00 -16.72 17.90
C GLU A 140 -27.72 -17.34 19.27
N GLY A 141 -28.41 -16.89 20.33
CA GLY A 141 -28.20 -17.37 21.70
C GLY A 141 -26.89 -16.94 22.36
N ARG A 142 -26.22 -15.95 21.81
CA ARG A 142 -24.98 -15.34 22.36
C ARG A 142 -25.28 -14.07 23.12
N ASP A 143 -24.47 -13.78 24.12
CA ASP A 143 -24.52 -12.50 24.84
C ASP A 143 -23.71 -11.45 24.06
N PRO A 144 -24.32 -10.29 23.70
CA PRO A 144 -23.64 -9.27 22.93
C PRO A 144 -22.45 -8.62 23.65
N VAL A 145 -22.45 -8.57 24.98
CA VAL A 145 -21.33 -8.05 25.77
C VAL A 145 -20.13 -9.01 25.67
N ASP A 146 -20.37 -10.30 25.85
CA ASP A 146 -19.35 -11.34 25.74
C ASP A 146 -18.74 -11.38 24.34
N ASP A 147 -19.56 -11.20 23.31
CA ASP A 147 -19.11 -11.18 21.91
C ASP A 147 -18.12 -10.05 21.66
N ILE A 148 -18.35 -8.84 22.21
CA ILE A 148 -17.43 -7.70 22.11
C ILE A 148 -16.10 -8.02 22.78
N TYR A 149 -16.15 -8.53 24.02
CA TYR A 149 -14.90 -8.86 24.74
C TYR A 149 -14.10 -9.96 24.04
N LYS A 150 -14.73 -10.96 23.49
CA LYS A 150 -14.04 -12.03 22.73
C LYS A 150 -13.30 -11.45 21.52
N ILE A 151 -13.98 -10.63 20.71
CA ILE A 151 -13.36 -10.01 19.53
C ILE A 151 -12.24 -9.04 19.94
N ASN A 152 -12.43 -8.22 20.97
CA ASN A 152 -11.40 -7.33 21.46
C ASN A 152 -10.16 -8.09 21.96
N ASN A 153 -10.34 -9.24 22.60
CA ASN A 153 -9.25 -10.10 23.02
C ASN A 153 -8.51 -10.72 21.82
N GLU A 154 -9.22 -11.14 20.77
CA GLU A 154 -8.60 -11.62 19.54
C GLU A 154 -7.80 -10.52 18.83
N LEU A 155 -8.36 -9.32 18.70
CA LEU A 155 -7.66 -8.17 18.14
C LEU A 155 -6.39 -7.84 18.94
N LYS A 156 -6.48 -7.87 20.28
CA LYS A 156 -5.35 -7.62 21.17
C LYS A 156 -4.28 -8.69 21.09
N ALA A 157 -4.68 -9.95 20.97
CA ALA A 157 -3.75 -11.06 20.82
C ALA A 157 -2.98 -10.98 19.49
N TYR A 158 -3.59 -10.41 18.47
CA TYR A 158 -2.96 -10.22 17.19
C TYR A 158 -2.05 -8.99 17.15
N ASN A 159 -2.57 -7.80 17.47
CA ASN A 159 -1.81 -6.56 17.50
C ASN A 159 -2.45 -5.58 18.49
N ALA A 160 -1.69 -5.19 19.50
CA ALA A 160 -2.15 -4.24 20.51
C ALA A 160 -2.53 -2.87 19.94
N ASP A 161 -1.87 -2.42 18.87
CA ASP A 161 -2.15 -1.13 18.23
C ASP A 161 -3.52 -1.11 17.57
N ILE A 162 -3.98 -2.25 17.04
CA ILE A 162 -5.32 -2.39 16.47
C ILE A 162 -6.37 -2.35 17.57
N ALA A 163 -6.14 -3.06 18.66
CA ALA A 163 -7.06 -3.10 19.79
C ALA A 163 -7.25 -1.72 20.46
N ASN A 164 -6.26 -0.84 20.37
CA ASN A 164 -6.29 0.51 20.94
C ASN A 164 -6.94 1.55 20.02
N ARG A 165 -7.35 1.16 18.81
CA ARG A 165 -8.01 2.11 17.89
C ARG A 165 -9.39 2.51 18.39
N PRO A 166 -9.84 3.72 18.00
CA PRO A 166 -11.20 4.16 18.30
C PRO A 166 -12.22 3.13 17.79
N GLN A 167 -13.14 2.79 18.67
CA GLN A 167 -14.21 1.84 18.41
C GLN A 167 -15.57 2.46 18.66
N VAL A 168 -16.55 2.04 17.87
CA VAL A 168 -17.97 2.37 18.03
C VAL A 168 -18.77 1.06 17.99
N ILE A 169 -19.73 0.90 18.87
CA ILE A 169 -20.58 -0.29 18.90
C ILE A 169 -21.90 -0.01 18.19
N ALA A 170 -22.20 -0.82 17.19
CA ALA A 170 -23.48 -0.87 16.51
C ALA A 170 -24.31 -2.03 17.06
N ALA A 171 -25.19 -1.75 18.00
CA ALA A 171 -26.13 -2.71 18.58
C ALA A 171 -27.24 -2.97 17.54
N ASN A 172 -27.05 -3.98 16.72
CA ASN A 172 -27.91 -4.28 15.58
C ASN A 172 -29.08 -5.20 15.97
N LYS A 173 -30.06 -5.31 15.07
CA LYS A 173 -31.29 -6.12 15.20
C LYS A 173 -32.22 -5.64 16.32
N ILE A 174 -32.25 -4.34 16.61
CA ILE A 174 -33.18 -3.80 17.61
C ILE A 174 -34.66 -4.05 17.28
N ASP A 175 -34.95 -4.27 16.01
CA ASP A 175 -36.27 -4.65 15.50
C ASP A 175 -36.71 -6.05 15.94
N ALA A 176 -35.77 -6.87 16.38
CA ALA A 176 -36.01 -8.25 16.87
C ALA A 176 -35.91 -8.40 18.38
N ILE A 177 -35.85 -7.31 19.14
CA ILE A 177 -35.85 -7.33 20.62
C ILE A 177 -37.30 -7.48 21.09
N PHE A 178 -37.61 -8.59 21.70
CA PHE A 178 -38.93 -8.88 22.28
C PHE A 178 -38.88 -9.21 23.77
N THR A 179 -37.76 -8.91 24.43
CA THR A 179 -37.54 -9.18 25.86
C THR A 179 -37.81 -7.94 26.71
N ASP A 180 -38.21 -8.13 27.97
CA ASP A 180 -38.40 -7.05 28.94
C ASP A 180 -37.04 -6.43 29.38
N ASP A 181 -35.94 -7.16 29.20
CA ASP A 181 -34.59 -6.66 29.41
C ASP A 181 -34.20 -5.80 28.24
N ASP A 182 -33.56 -4.63 28.53
CA ASP A 182 -33.01 -3.75 27.51
C ASP A 182 -31.53 -4.07 27.27
N PRO A 183 -31.21 -4.93 26.27
CA PRO A 183 -29.85 -5.30 25.97
C PRO A 183 -29.03 -4.12 25.45
N VAL A 184 -29.67 -3.11 24.87
CA VAL A 184 -29.00 -1.89 24.42
C VAL A 184 -28.54 -1.06 25.61
N GLN A 185 -29.37 -0.96 26.65
CA GLN A 185 -29.00 -0.25 27.86
C GLN A 185 -27.84 -0.96 28.60
N ARG A 186 -27.85 -2.29 28.66
CA ARG A 186 -26.71 -3.07 29.17
C ARG A 186 -25.40 -2.78 28.43
N LEU A 187 -25.44 -2.72 27.11
CA LEU A 187 -24.26 -2.37 26.29
C LEU A 187 -23.78 -0.93 26.59
N LYS A 188 -24.69 0.03 26.75
CA LYS A 188 -24.34 1.39 27.10
C LYS A 188 -23.72 1.49 28.49
N ASP A 189 -24.32 0.84 29.47
CA ASP A 189 -23.83 0.86 30.86
C ASP A 189 -22.44 0.25 30.99
N GLU A 190 -22.10 -0.73 30.13
CA GLU A 190 -20.82 -1.39 30.15
C GLU A 190 -19.74 -0.62 29.37
N PHE A 191 -20.04 -0.11 28.16
CA PHE A 191 -19.02 0.41 27.25
C PHE A 191 -18.93 1.93 27.19
N GLU A 192 -20.00 2.68 27.44
CA GLU A 192 -19.92 4.15 27.42
C GLU A 192 -19.02 4.74 28.53
N PRO A 193 -18.95 4.16 29.74
CA PRO A 193 -17.96 4.59 30.74
C PRO A 193 -16.51 4.36 30.30
N GLN A 194 -16.29 3.43 29.38
CA GLN A 194 -14.98 3.13 28.77
C GLN A 194 -14.67 4.06 27.58
N GLY A 195 -15.56 5.00 27.24
CA GLY A 195 -15.41 5.95 26.14
C GLY A 195 -15.87 5.40 24.76
N VAL A 196 -16.49 4.22 24.73
CA VAL A 196 -16.98 3.59 23.49
C VAL A 196 -18.47 3.88 23.33
N LYS A 197 -18.86 4.62 22.29
CA LYS A 197 -20.26 4.95 22.02
C LYS A 197 -21.04 3.74 21.49
N VAL A 198 -22.29 3.62 21.96
CA VAL A 198 -23.20 2.55 21.56
C VAL A 198 -24.38 3.14 20.78
N PHE A 199 -24.58 2.69 19.56
CA PHE A 199 -25.68 3.09 18.67
C PHE A 199 -26.64 1.92 18.46
N PRO A 200 -27.91 2.05 18.92
CA PRO A 200 -28.94 1.09 18.57
C PRO A 200 -29.32 1.24 17.08
N ILE A 201 -29.19 0.16 16.33
CA ILE A 201 -29.49 0.17 14.89
C ILE A 201 -30.32 -1.03 14.46
N SER A 202 -30.99 -0.88 13.32
CA SER A 202 -31.55 -1.99 12.57
C SER A 202 -31.07 -1.96 11.13
N GLY A 203 -30.29 -2.94 10.74
CA GLY A 203 -29.84 -3.10 9.35
C GLY A 203 -31.00 -3.34 8.40
N VAL A 204 -32.11 -3.89 8.89
CA VAL A 204 -33.33 -4.20 8.09
C VAL A 204 -34.20 -2.94 7.90
N THR A 205 -34.54 -2.26 8.99
CA THR A 205 -35.42 -1.08 8.92
C THR A 205 -34.69 0.21 8.55
N GLY A 206 -33.38 0.27 8.85
CA GLY A 206 -32.56 1.49 8.67
C GLY A 206 -32.58 2.43 9.87
N GLN A 207 -33.27 2.07 10.96
CA GLN A 207 -33.35 2.88 12.17
C GLN A 207 -31.93 3.02 12.80
N GLY A 208 -31.59 4.22 13.28
CA GLY A 208 -30.33 4.52 13.98
C GLY A 208 -29.07 4.56 13.10
N ILE A 209 -29.15 4.12 11.85
CA ILE A 209 -27.99 4.06 10.95
C ILE A 209 -27.46 5.46 10.65
N LYS A 210 -28.34 6.43 10.41
CA LYS A 210 -27.94 7.77 10.03
C LYS A 210 -27.11 8.43 11.16
N GLU A 211 -27.55 8.33 12.40
CA GLU A 211 -26.86 8.87 13.57
C GLU A 211 -25.46 8.24 13.73
N LEU A 212 -25.35 6.91 13.56
CA LEU A 212 -24.07 6.20 13.60
C LEU A 212 -23.12 6.73 12.53
N LEU A 213 -23.57 6.86 11.27
CA LEU A 213 -22.71 7.29 10.17
C LEU A 213 -22.22 8.72 10.31
N TYR A 214 -23.06 9.66 10.79
CA TYR A 214 -22.63 11.03 11.05
C TYR A 214 -21.64 11.11 12.21
N TYR A 215 -21.84 10.33 13.26
CA TYR A 215 -20.88 10.23 14.34
C TYR A 215 -19.52 9.72 13.86
N VAL A 216 -19.52 8.64 13.08
CA VAL A 216 -18.30 8.06 12.49
C VAL A 216 -17.58 9.06 11.59
N SER A 217 -18.31 9.76 10.72
CA SER A 217 -17.73 10.79 9.86
C SER A 217 -17.07 11.92 10.66
N ASN A 218 -17.71 12.35 11.76
CA ASN A 218 -17.15 13.37 12.64
C ASN A 218 -15.90 12.88 13.37
N GLU A 219 -15.91 11.66 13.91
CA GLU A 219 -14.73 11.06 14.54
C GLU A 219 -13.56 10.95 13.58
N LEU A 220 -13.79 10.50 12.34
CA LEU A 220 -12.75 10.40 11.33
C LEU A 220 -12.08 11.74 10.98
N GLN A 221 -12.78 12.85 11.14
CA GLN A 221 -12.21 14.20 10.94
C GLN A 221 -11.29 14.62 12.09
N HIS A 222 -11.56 14.14 13.31
CA HIS A 222 -10.77 14.47 14.50
C HIS A 222 -9.57 13.53 14.68
N LEU A 223 -9.62 12.34 14.10
CA LEU A 223 -8.47 11.44 14.09
C LEU A 223 -7.39 12.06 13.22
N GLU A 224 -6.22 12.29 13.80
CA GLU A 224 -5.06 12.76 13.07
C GLU A 224 -4.85 11.85 11.86
N GLN A 225 -4.64 12.47 10.71
CA GLN A 225 -4.18 11.75 9.53
C GLN A 225 -2.72 11.36 9.83
N ASP A 226 -2.52 10.24 10.46
CA ASP A 226 -1.23 9.59 10.44
C ASP A 226 -0.86 9.41 8.98
N THR A 227 -0.03 10.33 8.51
CA THR A 227 0.56 10.20 7.19
C THR A 227 1.41 8.95 7.27
N ILE A 228 0.90 7.84 6.73
CA ILE A 228 1.70 6.63 6.55
C ILE A 228 2.91 7.05 5.73
N VAL A 229 4.03 7.23 6.40
CA VAL A 229 5.32 7.49 5.75
C VAL A 229 5.80 6.13 5.27
N PHE A 230 5.57 5.86 3.99
CA PHE A 230 6.16 4.67 3.38
C PHE A 230 7.68 4.84 3.40
N GLU A 231 8.38 3.85 3.91
CA GLU A 231 9.82 3.76 3.76
C GLU A 231 10.14 3.62 2.27
N GLN A 232 11.21 4.26 1.85
CA GLN A 232 11.66 4.21 0.48
C GLN A 232 12.25 2.82 0.24
N GLU A 233 11.52 1.96 -0.46
CA GLU A 233 11.99 0.61 -0.81
C GLU A 233 12.96 0.61 -2.00
N TYR A 234 12.92 1.68 -2.81
CA TYR A 234 13.82 1.86 -3.94
C TYR A 234 14.75 3.05 -3.67
N PHE A 235 16.02 2.77 -3.58
CA PHE A 235 17.07 3.78 -3.57
C PHE A 235 17.60 3.93 -4.99
N PRO A 236 17.46 5.12 -5.64
CA PRO A 236 18.14 5.32 -6.90
C PRO A 236 19.63 5.07 -6.66
N GLU A 237 20.23 4.21 -7.49
CA GLU A 237 21.67 3.96 -7.45
C GLU A 237 22.39 5.32 -7.40
N GLU A 238 23.25 5.51 -6.40
CA GLU A 238 24.15 6.65 -6.36
C GLU A 238 24.96 6.63 -7.67
N GLU A 239 25.12 7.78 -8.31
CA GLU A 239 25.91 7.88 -9.53
C GLU A 239 27.38 7.53 -9.17
N ILE A 240 27.74 6.27 -9.30
CA ILE A 240 29.11 5.82 -9.11
C ILE A 240 29.96 6.52 -10.18
N PRO A 241 31.08 7.16 -9.80
CA PRO A 241 31.99 7.75 -10.76
C PRO A 241 32.40 6.72 -11.81
N MET A 242 32.58 7.16 -13.06
CA MET A 242 32.85 6.26 -14.18
C MET A 242 34.09 5.37 -13.98
N ASN A 243 35.06 5.88 -13.26
CA ASN A 243 36.31 5.15 -12.97
C ASN A 243 36.10 3.98 -11.99
N ASP A 244 35.09 4.09 -11.12
CA ASP A 244 34.79 3.11 -10.07
C ASP A 244 33.71 2.10 -10.51
N LEU A 245 33.18 2.24 -11.73
CA LEU A 245 32.21 1.28 -12.26
C LEU A 245 32.89 -0.06 -12.55
N PRO A 246 32.27 -1.19 -12.13
CA PRO A 246 32.82 -2.50 -12.37
C PRO A 246 32.73 -2.91 -13.85
N TYR A 247 33.63 -3.81 -14.26
CA TYR A 247 33.59 -4.53 -15.52
C TYR A 247 34.18 -5.91 -15.31
N THR A 248 33.84 -6.87 -16.18
CA THR A 248 34.37 -8.22 -16.22
C THR A 248 35.02 -8.48 -17.57
N VAL A 249 36.06 -9.30 -17.58
CA VAL A 249 36.72 -9.81 -18.78
C VAL A 249 36.62 -11.32 -18.74
N GLU A 250 35.94 -11.91 -19.68
CA GLU A 250 35.73 -13.35 -19.75
C GLU A 250 36.18 -13.86 -21.15
N LYS A 251 36.73 -15.05 -21.18
CA LYS A 251 37.10 -15.71 -22.44
C LYS A 251 36.04 -16.71 -22.84
N GLU A 252 35.39 -16.44 -23.95
CA GLU A 252 34.43 -17.33 -24.56
C GLU A 252 34.99 -17.87 -25.89
N ASP A 253 35.26 -19.16 -25.91
CA ASP A 253 35.91 -19.85 -27.06
C ASP A 253 37.21 -19.14 -27.50
N ASP A 254 37.24 -18.55 -28.69
CA ASP A 254 38.36 -17.80 -29.26
C ASP A 254 38.22 -16.29 -29.17
N MET A 255 37.26 -15.79 -28.38
CA MET A 255 37.00 -14.37 -28.21
C MET A 255 37.07 -13.95 -26.74
N TYR A 256 37.43 -12.72 -26.50
CA TYR A 256 37.31 -12.09 -25.18
C TYR A 256 36.08 -11.23 -25.13
N VAL A 257 35.25 -11.43 -24.13
CA VAL A 257 34.03 -10.63 -23.85
C VAL A 257 34.30 -9.71 -22.67
N VAL A 258 34.11 -8.44 -22.89
CA VAL A 258 34.23 -7.42 -21.81
C VAL A 258 32.87 -6.81 -21.60
N GLU A 259 32.31 -7.04 -20.41
CA GLU A 259 30.98 -6.59 -20.06
C GLU A 259 31.01 -5.75 -18.76
N GLY A 260 29.99 -4.96 -18.57
CA GLY A 260 29.74 -4.25 -17.34
C GLY A 260 29.39 -2.78 -17.54
N PRO A 261 28.86 -2.15 -16.47
CA PRO A 261 28.36 -0.77 -16.50
C PRO A 261 29.39 0.25 -16.98
N LYS A 262 30.67 -0.01 -16.78
CA LYS A 262 31.77 0.87 -17.21
C LYS A 262 31.87 0.92 -18.74
N ILE A 263 31.78 -0.26 -19.38
CA ILE A 263 31.85 -0.40 -20.82
C ILE A 263 30.60 0.13 -21.50
N GLU A 264 29.42 -0.29 -21.01
CA GLU A 264 28.12 0.14 -21.53
C GLU A 264 28.00 1.68 -21.51
N LYS A 265 28.40 2.30 -20.41
CA LYS A 265 28.38 3.75 -20.25
C LYS A 265 29.34 4.46 -21.25
N MET A 266 30.53 3.90 -21.47
CA MET A 266 31.48 4.43 -22.44
C MET A 266 30.99 4.26 -23.88
N LEU A 267 30.42 3.10 -24.24
CA LEU A 267 29.79 2.84 -25.54
C LEU A 267 28.65 3.82 -25.81
N GLY A 268 27.81 4.11 -24.81
CA GLY A 268 26.75 5.10 -24.91
C GLY A 268 27.25 6.54 -25.20
N TYR A 269 28.47 6.87 -24.82
CA TYR A 269 29.07 8.19 -25.08
C TYR A 269 29.87 8.26 -26.42
N THR A 270 30.15 7.11 -27.02
CA THR A 270 31.12 7.03 -28.11
C THR A 270 30.46 6.59 -29.41
N ASN A 271 30.64 7.35 -30.47
CA ASN A 271 30.23 6.91 -31.80
C ASN A 271 31.40 6.13 -32.42
N LEU A 272 31.30 4.81 -32.41
CA LEU A 272 32.33 3.88 -32.94
C LEU A 272 32.46 3.92 -34.48
N ASP A 273 31.44 4.41 -35.19
CA ASP A 273 31.47 4.54 -36.65
C ASP A 273 32.41 5.66 -37.14
N SER A 274 32.84 6.53 -36.22
CA SER A 274 33.79 7.58 -36.54
C SER A 274 35.23 7.19 -36.14
N GLU A 275 36.19 7.47 -37.00
CA GLU A 275 37.62 7.21 -36.70
C GLU A 275 38.07 7.81 -35.36
N ARG A 276 37.57 8.98 -35.02
CA ARG A 276 37.90 9.66 -33.75
C ARG A 276 37.22 9.03 -32.55
N GLY A 277 35.96 8.59 -32.71
CA GLY A 277 35.23 7.86 -31.66
C GLY A 277 35.94 6.55 -31.37
N PHE A 278 36.30 5.82 -32.40
CA PHE A 278 37.05 4.58 -32.27
C PHE A 278 38.38 4.77 -31.57
N ALA A 279 39.19 5.77 -32.00
CA ALA A 279 40.46 6.11 -31.37
C ALA A 279 40.29 6.55 -29.89
N PHE A 280 39.21 7.27 -29.58
CA PHE A 280 38.86 7.62 -28.19
C PHE A 280 38.53 6.42 -27.36
N PHE A 281 37.75 5.47 -27.89
CA PHE A 281 37.42 4.23 -27.22
C PHE A 281 38.65 3.35 -26.98
N GLN A 282 39.53 3.21 -27.96
CA GLN A 282 40.81 2.50 -27.78
C GLN A 282 41.69 3.13 -26.67
N LYS A 283 41.76 4.48 -26.63
CA LYS A 283 42.45 5.15 -25.56
C LYS A 283 41.83 4.88 -24.19
N PHE A 284 40.50 4.88 -24.10
CA PHE A 284 39.79 4.53 -22.86
C PHE A 284 40.11 3.11 -22.41
N LEU A 285 40.11 2.13 -23.31
CA LEU A 285 40.46 0.73 -22.97
C LEU A 285 41.87 0.63 -22.40
N LYS A 286 42.81 1.42 -22.96
CA LYS A 286 44.18 1.48 -22.46
C LYS A 286 44.25 2.15 -21.09
N ASP A 287 43.66 3.35 -20.93
CA ASP A 287 43.74 4.15 -19.72
C ASP A 287 43.00 3.47 -18.54
N SER A 288 42.06 2.61 -18.80
CA SER A 288 41.31 1.83 -17.79
C SER A 288 41.94 0.49 -17.42
N GLY A 289 43.08 0.12 -18.05
CA GLY A 289 43.77 -1.17 -17.80
C GLY A 289 43.10 -2.40 -18.41
N ILE A 290 42.04 -2.21 -19.20
CA ILE A 290 41.29 -3.32 -19.81
C ILE A 290 42.17 -4.01 -20.86
N LEU A 291 42.95 -3.28 -21.66
CA LEU A 291 43.86 -3.89 -22.63
C LEU A 291 44.95 -4.72 -21.97
N GLU A 292 45.48 -4.31 -20.82
CA GLU A 292 46.47 -5.08 -20.08
C GLU A 292 45.88 -6.41 -19.59
N GLN A 293 44.62 -6.37 -19.08
CA GLN A 293 43.93 -7.59 -18.66
C GLN A 293 43.61 -8.52 -19.82
N LEU A 294 43.29 -7.98 -21.02
CA LEU A 294 43.07 -8.78 -22.21
C LEU A 294 44.34 -9.42 -22.75
N GLU A 295 45.53 -8.80 -22.53
CA GLU A 295 46.82 -9.34 -22.91
C GLU A 295 47.30 -10.46 -21.94
N GLU A 296 46.84 -10.40 -20.68
CA GLU A 296 47.18 -11.39 -19.63
C GLU A 296 46.25 -12.60 -19.62
N ALA A 297 45.05 -12.52 -20.21
CA ALA A 297 44.03 -13.58 -20.23
C ALA A 297 44.17 -14.49 -21.46
#